data_78c419bdbedbfd047d58d2fc13478e0a
#
_entry.id   78c419bdbedbfd047d58d2fc13478e0a
#
_cell.length_a   1.000
_cell.length_b   1.000
_cell.length_c   1.000
_cell.angle_alpha   90.00
_cell.angle_beta   90.00
_cell.angle_gamma   90.00
#
_symmetry.space_group_name_H-M   'P 1'
#
loop_
_entity.id
_entity.type
_entity.pdbx_description
1 polymer ?
#
loop_
_entity_poly.entity_id
_entity_poly.type
_entity_poly.pdbx_seq_one_letter_code
_entity_poly.pdbx_strand_id
1 'polypeptide(L)'
;MKNRILLTVLFASVLLGIQSRAQSQNIIRQAPCSLPTILEQADSIKKKLADLGFVVVKEASMQMESEFEMPVIVPLTEGSWYQFVFIGDITSKLYEVRMYDWNEKQVVYQKKMWGDVDGNVISYSYIPRFSEYHMIKPVQVNKKKKNLCGYVMLLKKVK
;
A
#
# COMPACT_ATOMS: atom_id res chain seq x y z
N MET A 1 -61.50 28.67 1.04
CA MET A 1 -60.12 29.12 1.30
C MET A 1 -59.34 28.25 2.31
N LYS A 2 -59.98 27.52 3.22
CA LYS A 2 -59.29 26.67 4.23
C LYS A 2 -58.53 25.45 3.68
N ASN A 3 -58.99 24.84 2.58
CA ASN A 3 -58.38 23.62 2.06
C ASN A 3 -57.07 23.84 1.26
N ARG A 4 -56.81 25.07 0.79
CA ARG A 4 -55.57 25.37 0.03
C ARG A 4 -54.36 25.60 0.94
N ILE A 5 -54.61 26.06 2.16
CA ILE A 5 -53.53 26.28 3.16
C ILE A 5 -53.03 24.94 3.72
N LEU A 6 -53.94 23.96 3.87
CA LEU A 6 -53.59 22.63 4.37
C LEU A 6 -52.67 21.85 3.42
N LEU A 7 -52.88 22.02 2.10
CA LEU A 7 -52.10 21.34 1.07
C LEU A 7 -50.68 21.90 0.94
N THR A 8 -50.52 23.20 1.14
CA THR A 8 -49.19 23.84 1.08
C THR A 8 -48.30 23.51 2.31
N VAL A 9 -48.88 23.30 3.47
CA VAL A 9 -48.16 22.90 4.67
C VAL A 9 -47.69 21.44 4.57
N LEU A 10 -48.52 20.56 3.93
CA LEU A 10 -48.12 19.15 3.73
C LEU A 10 -46.98 18.99 2.74
N PHE A 11 -46.90 19.85 1.70
CA PHE A 11 -45.80 19.83 0.72
C PHE A 11 -44.48 20.37 1.27
N ALA A 12 -44.51 21.33 2.19
CA ALA A 12 -43.33 21.87 2.83
C ALA A 12 -42.68 20.89 3.81
N SER A 13 -43.45 20.01 4.44
CA SER A 13 -42.91 19.01 5.39
C SER A 13 -42.21 17.82 4.71
N VAL A 14 -42.53 17.52 3.45
CA VAL A 14 -41.90 16.43 2.69
C VAL A 14 -40.50 16.84 2.15
N LEU A 15 -40.27 18.12 1.94
CA LEU A 15 -38.99 18.64 1.43
C LEU A 15 -37.87 18.73 2.50
N LEU A 16 -38.22 18.70 3.79
CA LEU A 16 -37.28 18.75 4.90
C LEU A 16 -36.70 17.39 5.32
N GLY A 17 -37.18 16.28 4.72
CA GLY A 17 -36.79 14.90 5.10
C GLY A 17 -35.61 14.30 4.34
N ILE A 18 -35.10 14.96 3.31
CA ILE A 18 -33.93 14.44 2.54
C ILE A 18 -32.67 15.05 3.13
N GLN A 19 -32.37 14.71 4.35
CA GLN A 19 -30.99 14.82 4.85
C GLN A 19 -30.21 13.69 4.23
N SER A 20 -29.53 13.97 3.11
CA SER A 20 -28.49 13.14 2.56
C SER A 20 -27.45 12.93 3.67
N ARG A 21 -27.47 11.78 4.32
CA ARG A 21 -26.32 11.35 5.11
C ARG A 21 -25.17 11.23 4.12
N ALA A 22 -24.34 12.27 4.06
CA ALA A 22 -23.03 12.17 3.47
C ALA A 22 -22.34 11.04 4.24
N GLN A 23 -22.33 9.83 3.66
CA GLN A 23 -21.43 8.79 4.12
C GLN A 23 -20.04 9.38 3.97
N SER A 24 -19.42 9.73 5.09
CA SER A 24 -18.00 10.05 5.10
C SER A 24 -17.32 8.77 4.61
N GLN A 25 -16.91 8.75 3.37
CA GLN A 25 -15.99 7.73 2.88
C GLN A 25 -14.78 7.86 3.78
N ASN A 26 -14.56 6.87 4.62
CA ASN A 26 -13.32 6.70 5.36
C ASN A 26 -12.23 6.47 4.31
N ILE A 27 -11.69 7.56 3.78
CA ILE A 27 -10.48 7.53 2.98
C ILE A 27 -9.41 7.04 3.95
N ILE A 28 -8.99 5.79 3.80
CA ILE A 28 -7.85 5.23 4.53
C ILE A 28 -6.63 6.03 4.05
N ARG A 29 -6.33 7.11 4.76
CA ARG A 29 -5.09 7.85 4.54
C ARG A 29 -3.99 7.00 5.13
N GLN A 30 -3.07 6.56 4.28
CA GLN A 30 -1.84 5.92 4.74
C GLN A 30 -1.11 6.90 5.66
N ALA A 31 -1.11 6.63 6.96
CA ALA A 31 -0.31 7.40 7.90
C ALA A 31 1.16 7.03 7.68
N PRO A 32 2.07 8.02 7.56
CA PRO A 32 3.49 7.73 7.47
C PRO A 32 3.98 7.11 8.79
N CYS A 33 4.93 6.21 8.68
CA CYS A 33 5.58 5.63 9.83
C CYS A 33 7.07 5.99 9.86
N SER A 34 7.50 6.69 10.91
CA SER A 34 8.87 7.21 11.05
C SER A 34 9.69 6.37 12.03
N LEU A 35 9.82 5.06 11.79
CA LEU A 35 10.68 4.21 12.61
C LEU A 35 12.14 4.36 12.14
N PRO A 36 13.07 4.92 12.96
CA PRO A 36 14.44 5.22 12.52
C PRO A 36 15.17 4.02 11.94
N THR A 37 15.02 2.85 12.56
CA THR A 37 15.67 1.61 12.12
C THR A 37 15.27 1.18 10.70
N ILE A 38 13.99 1.38 10.33
CA ILE A 38 13.49 1.08 8.97
C ILE A 38 14.04 2.09 7.96
N LEU A 39 14.11 3.37 8.34
CA LEU A 39 14.64 4.43 7.46
C LEU A 39 16.13 4.23 7.21
N GLU A 40 16.91 3.88 8.22
CA GLU A 40 18.34 3.55 8.08
C GLU A 40 18.59 2.34 7.17
N GLN A 41 17.75 1.29 7.33
CA GLN A 41 17.79 0.14 6.43
C GLN A 41 17.45 0.54 4.98
N ALA A 42 16.40 1.37 4.80
CA ALA A 42 16.00 1.85 3.48
C ALA A 42 17.13 2.65 2.81
N ASP A 43 17.78 3.55 3.53
CA ASP A 43 18.88 4.37 3.00
C ASP A 43 20.11 3.51 2.64
N SER A 44 20.44 2.52 3.47
CA SER A 44 21.52 1.58 3.18
C SER A 44 21.24 0.76 1.91
N ILE A 45 19.99 0.29 1.73
CA ILE A 45 19.61 -0.48 0.55
C ILE A 45 19.58 0.41 -0.69
N LYS A 46 19.04 1.64 -0.60
CA LYS A 46 19.05 2.61 -1.70
C LYS A 46 20.46 2.87 -2.20
N LYS A 47 21.41 3.09 -1.28
CA LYS A 47 22.81 3.31 -1.65
C LYS A 47 23.40 2.12 -2.40
N LYS A 48 23.24 0.90 -1.88
CA LYS A 48 23.72 -0.33 -2.54
C LYS A 48 23.13 -0.52 -3.93
N LEU A 49 21.82 -0.24 -4.11
CA LEU A 49 21.16 -0.38 -5.39
C LEU A 49 21.53 0.75 -6.37
N ALA A 50 21.80 1.95 -5.88
CA ALA A 50 22.31 3.05 -6.70
C ALA A 50 23.68 2.72 -7.29
N ASP A 51 24.60 2.10 -6.53
CA ASP A 51 25.90 1.62 -7.00
C ASP A 51 25.74 0.57 -8.12
N LEU A 52 24.63 -0.16 -8.13
CA LEU A 52 24.26 -1.12 -9.18
C LEU A 52 23.52 -0.49 -10.36
N GLY A 53 23.33 0.83 -10.39
CA GLY A 53 22.68 1.56 -11.47
C GLY A 53 21.14 1.61 -11.38
N PHE A 54 20.58 1.41 -10.20
CA PHE A 54 19.14 1.58 -9.96
C PHE A 54 18.83 2.98 -9.42
N VAL A 55 17.69 3.52 -9.83
CA VAL A 55 17.14 4.78 -9.30
C VAL A 55 15.77 4.52 -8.68
N VAL A 56 15.47 5.19 -7.57
CA VAL A 56 14.16 5.11 -6.92
C VAL A 56 13.12 5.81 -7.79
N VAL A 57 12.04 5.11 -8.13
CA VAL A 57 10.92 5.64 -8.90
C VAL A 57 9.67 5.83 -8.04
N LYS A 58 9.54 5.08 -6.95
CA LYS A 58 8.49 5.26 -5.95
C LYS A 58 8.96 4.71 -4.61
N GLU A 59 8.65 5.44 -3.54
CA GLU A 59 8.85 4.96 -2.17
C GLU A 59 7.75 5.49 -1.26
N ALA A 60 7.44 4.73 -0.21
CA ALA A 60 6.50 5.13 0.83
C ALA A 60 6.82 4.44 2.14
N SER A 61 6.81 5.21 3.21
CA SER A 61 6.73 4.74 4.58
C SER A 61 5.26 4.67 4.98
N MET A 62 4.83 3.59 5.62
CA MET A 62 3.44 3.37 5.91
C MET A 62 3.21 2.68 7.24
N GLN A 63 2.14 3.09 7.93
CA GLN A 63 1.60 2.35 9.05
C GLN A 63 0.74 1.21 8.49
N MET A 64 1.00 0.00 8.94
CA MET A 64 0.30 -1.22 8.52
C MET A 64 -0.41 -1.84 9.72
N GLU A 65 -1.61 -2.36 9.50
CA GLU A 65 -2.27 -3.20 10.50
C GLU A 65 -1.78 -4.66 10.30
N SER A 66 -1.50 -5.35 11.42
CA SER A 66 -1.09 -6.75 11.40
C SER A 66 -2.11 -7.62 10.68
N GLU A 67 -1.64 -8.50 9.78
CA GLU A 67 -2.43 -9.43 8.96
C GLU A 67 -3.18 -8.79 7.78
N PHE A 68 -3.22 -7.45 7.66
CA PHE A 68 -3.91 -6.79 6.56
C PHE A 68 -2.97 -6.43 5.40
N GLU A 69 -3.47 -6.60 4.18
CA GLU A 69 -2.78 -6.17 2.97
C GLU A 69 -2.75 -4.65 2.86
N MET A 70 -1.60 -4.09 2.48
CA MET A 70 -1.47 -2.68 2.17
C MET A 70 -1.16 -2.50 0.67
N PRO A 71 -2.17 -2.32 -0.18
CA PRO A 71 -1.97 -2.28 -1.62
C PRO A 71 -1.21 -1.02 -2.06
N VAL A 72 -0.20 -1.23 -2.92
CA VAL A 72 0.56 -0.17 -3.59
C VAL A 72 0.44 -0.39 -5.10
N ILE A 73 -0.14 0.58 -5.81
CA ILE A 73 -0.31 0.52 -7.25
C ILE A 73 0.83 1.28 -7.92
N VAL A 74 1.48 0.65 -8.91
CA VAL A 74 2.62 1.21 -9.64
C VAL A 74 2.48 0.96 -11.14
N PRO A 75 2.72 1.97 -12.00
CA PRO A 75 2.86 1.76 -13.44
C PRO A 75 4.24 1.19 -13.72
N LEU A 76 4.31 0.08 -14.44
CA LEU A 76 5.56 -0.52 -14.89
C LEU A 76 5.65 -0.48 -16.41
N THR A 77 6.86 -0.26 -16.95
CA THR A 77 7.12 -0.18 -18.40
C THR A 77 7.68 -1.52 -18.86
N GLU A 78 7.14 -2.05 -19.96
CA GLU A 78 7.60 -3.26 -20.63
C GLU A 78 9.12 -3.30 -20.79
N GLY A 79 9.71 -4.46 -20.52
CA GLY A 79 11.15 -4.72 -20.72
C GLY A 79 12.07 -3.97 -19.75
N SER A 80 11.56 -3.08 -18.91
CA SER A 80 12.36 -2.37 -17.91
C SER A 80 12.64 -3.27 -16.72
N TRP A 81 13.85 -3.21 -16.21
CA TRP A 81 14.24 -3.99 -15.02
C TRP A 81 13.94 -3.20 -13.75
N TYR A 82 13.04 -3.72 -12.94
CA TYR A 82 12.68 -3.15 -11.64
C TYR A 82 13.20 -4.00 -10.50
N GLN A 83 13.53 -3.32 -9.40
CA GLN A 83 13.79 -3.94 -8.10
C GLN A 83 12.75 -3.41 -7.13
N PHE A 84 11.98 -4.33 -6.54
CA PHE A 84 11.06 -4.02 -5.46
C PHE A 84 11.68 -4.41 -4.12
N VAL A 85 11.48 -3.56 -3.11
CA VAL A 85 11.94 -3.80 -1.74
C VAL A 85 10.80 -3.47 -0.77
N PHE A 86 10.52 -4.38 0.13
CA PHE A 86 9.68 -4.18 1.30
C PHE A 86 10.49 -4.41 2.56
N ILE A 87 10.48 -3.43 3.47
CA ILE A 87 11.10 -3.50 4.79
C ILE A 87 9.97 -3.48 5.81
N GLY A 88 9.77 -4.57 6.54
CA GLY A 88 8.77 -4.68 7.58
C GLY A 88 9.30 -4.33 8.96
N ASP A 89 8.40 -4.25 9.94
CA ASP A 89 8.74 -4.10 11.36
C ASP A 89 9.48 -5.36 11.84
N ILE A 90 10.67 -5.19 12.41
CA ILE A 90 11.54 -6.31 12.84
C ILE A 90 10.85 -7.22 13.87
N THR A 91 9.83 -6.73 14.56
CA THR A 91 9.08 -7.51 15.55
C THR A 91 8.05 -8.45 14.92
N SER A 92 7.83 -8.38 13.61
CA SER A 92 6.90 -9.26 12.89
C SER A 92 7.47 -10.67 12.75
N LYS A 93 6.57 -11.66 12.70
CA LYS A 93 6.91 -13.09 12.58
C LYS A 93 6.71 -13.63 11.17
N LEU A 94 6.02 -12.86 10.32
CA LEU A 94 5.75 -13.21 8.95
C LEU A 94 5.77 -11.94 8.10
N TYR A 95 6.35 -12.06 6.93
CA TYR A 95 6.32 -11.06 5.86
C TYR A 95 5.93 -11.75 4.57
N GLU A 96 4.99 -11.16 3.85
CA GLU A 96 4.59 -11.61 2.52
C GLU A 96 4.51 -10.40 1.59
N VAL A 97 4.86 -10.63 0.33
CA VAL A 97 4.59 -9.70 -0.76
C VAL A 97 4.00 -10.48 -1.91
N ARG A 98 2.82 -10.07 -2.34
CA ARG A 98 2.14 -10.56 -3.54
C ARG A 98 2.10 -9.45 -4.56
N MET A 99 2.34 -9.75 -5.81
CA MET A 99 2.22 -8.79 -6.91
C MET A 99 1.31 -9.36 -7.98
N TYR A 100 0.41 -8.53 -8.46
CA TYR A 100 -0.59 -8.86 -9.47
C TYR A 100 -0.45 -7.93 -10.66
N ASP A 101 -0.65 -8.46 -11.86
CA ASP A 101 -0.77 -7.69 -13.09
C ASP A 101 -2.15 -7.03 -13.21
N TRP A 102 -2.39 -6.34 -14.32
CA TRP A 102 -3.68 -5.68 -14.58
C TRP A 102 -4.85 -6.66 -14.72
N ASN A 103 -4.59 -7.91 -15.09
CA ASN A 103 -5.60 -8.98 -15.20
C ASN A 103 -5.81 -9.73 -13.87
N GLU A 104 -5.33 -9.15 -12.76
CA GLU A 104 -5.41 -9.76 -11.42
C GLU A 104 -4.69 -11.12 -11.31
N LYS A 105 -3.80 -11.44 -12.24
CA LYS A 105 -2.97 -12.62 -12.17
C LYS A 105 -1.79 -12.37 -11.24
N GLN A 106 -1.58 -13.27 -10.28
CA GLN A 106 -0.41 -13.20 -9.41
C GLN A 106 0.87 -13.50 -10.21
N VAL A 107 1.76 -12.51 -10.29
CA VAL A 107 3.04 -12.62 -11.04
C VAL A 107 4.24 -12.78 -10.13
N VAL A 108 4.12 -12.38 -8.85
CA VAL A 108 5.16 -12.57 -7.82
C VAL A 108 4.51 -12.98 -6.51
N TYR A 109 5.16 -13.91 -5.81
CA TYR A 109 4.90 -14.25 -4.43
C TYR A 109 6.22 -14.46 -3.69
N GLN A 110 6.43 -13.69 -2.63
CA GLN A 110 7.58 -13.82 -1.74
C GLN A 110 7.09 -13.91 -0.30
N LYS A 111 7.72 -14.78 0.47
CA LYS A 111 7.41 -15.00 1.89
C LYS A 111 8.68 -15.19 2.69
N LYS A 112 8.72 -14.58 3.87
CA LYS A 112 9.74 -14.80 4.89
C LYS A 112 9.07 -15.02 6.24
N MET A 113 9.65 -15.88 7.03
CA MET A 113 9.20 -16.18 8.40
C MET A 113 10.33 -15.82 9.36
N TRP A 114 9.94 -15.41 10.56
CA TRP A 114 10.87 -15.09 11.64
C TRP A 114 11.87 -13.99 11.27
N GLY A 115 11.45 -12.72 11.43
CA GLY A 115 12.25 -11.56 11.08
C GLY A 115 13.62 -11.48 11.78
N ASP A 116 13.76 -12.16 12.89
CA ASP A 116 14.98 -12.33 13.64
C ASP A 116 15.95 -13.36 13.01
N VAL A 117 15.48 -14.25 12.15
CA VAL A 117 16.26 -15.29 11.45
C VAL A 117 16.44 -14.94 9.97
N ASP A 118 15.33 -14.74 9.26
CA ASP A 118 15.34 -14.49 7.81
C ASP A 118 15.51 -13.02 7.45
N GLY A 119 15.47 -12.14 8.47
CA GLY A 119 15.44 -10.69 8.30
C GLY A 119 14.07 -10.16 7.88
N ASN A 120 13.87 -8.85 8.06
CA ASN A 120 12.63 -8.15 7.84
C ASN A 120 12.51 -7.53 6.42
N VAL A 121 13.40 -7.89 5.49
CA VAL A 121 13.45 -7.34 4.14
C VAL A 121 13.07 -8.38 3.10
N ILE A 122 12.06 -8.10 2.29
CA ILE A 122 11.78 -8.82 1.05
C ILE A 122 12.25 -7.95 -0.10
N SER A 123 13.06 -8.54 -0.99
CA SER A 123 13.58 -7.86 -2.19
C SER A 123 13.57 -8.81 -3.37
N TYR A 124 13.05 -8.35 -4.53
CA TYR A 124 13.01 -9.16 -5.74
C TYR A 124 13.08 -8.28 -6.99
N SER A 125 13.60 -8.87 -8.08
CA SER A 125 13.64 -8.26 -9.40
C SER A 125 12.42 -8.66 -10.21
N TYR A 126 11.93 -7.74 -11.07
CA TYR A 126 10.84 -8.00 -11.98
C TYR A 126 11.02 -7.23 -13.28
N ILE A 127 10.74 -7.90 -14.40
CA ILE A 127 10.72 -7.31 -15.74
C ILE A 127 9.31 -7.54 -16.30
N PRO A 128 8.48 -6.49 -16.44
CA PRO A 128 7.12 -6.64 -16.94
C PRO A 128 7.12 -6.99 -18.45
N ARG A 129 6.17 -7.83 -18.83
CA ARG A 129 5.97 -8.23 -20.24
C ARG A 129 5.17 -7.20 -21.04
N PHE A 130 4.43 -6.34 -20.35
CA PHE A 130 3.60 -5.28 -20.91
C PHE A 130 3.71 -4.02 -20.06
N SER A 131 3.52 -2.85 -20.69
CA SER A 131 3.43 -1.58 -19.97
C SER A 131 2.03 -1.45 -19.38
N GLU A 132 1.89 -1.68 -18.07
CA GLU A 132 0.61 -1.70 -17.37
C GLU A 132 0.76 -1.38 -15.88
N TYR A 133 -0.36 -1.19 -15.19
CA TYR A 133 -0.35 -1.07 -13.74
C TYR A 133 -0.23 -2.44 -13.08
N HIS A 134 0.57 -2.48 -12.01
CA HIS A 134 0.69 -3.65 -11.15
C HIS A 134 0.27 -3.26 -9.73
N MET A 135 -0.37 -4.20 -9.04
CA MET A 135 -0.75 -4.06 -7.63
C MET A 135 0.19 -4.90 -6.77
N ILE A 136 0.90 -4.26 -5.87
CA ILE A 136 1.80 -4.90 -4.92
C ILE A 136 1.13 -4.86 -3.54
N LYS A 137 1.04 -6.01 -2.88
CA LYS A 137 0.35 -6.19 -1.60
C LYS A 137 1.31 -6.74 -0.56
N PRO A 138 2.06 -5.89 0.16
CA PRO A 138 2.80 -6.31 1.33
C PRO A 138 1.86 -6.64 2.49
N VAL A 139 2.23 -7.65 3.25
CA VAL A 139 1.59 -8.08 4.50
C VAL A 139 2.67 -8.37 5.52
N GLN A 140 2.41 -8.04 6.76
CA GLN A 140 3.23 -8.48 7.89
C GLN A 140 2.36 -8.88 9.07
N VAL A 141 2.84 -9.83 9.86
CA VAL A 141 2.06 -10.41 10.95
C VAL A 141 2.81 -10.33 12.27
N ASN A 142 2.16 -9.74 13.26
CA ASN A 142 2.59 -9.73 14.65
C ASN A 142 1.37 -9.92 15.55
N LYS A 143 1.27 -11.07 16.22
CA LYS A 143 0.12 -11.39 17.08
C LYS A 143 0.00 -10.51 18.35
N LYS A 144 1.07 -9.82 18.73
CA LYS A 144 1.13 -9.00 19.93
C LYS A 144 1.00 -7.48 19.65
N LYS A 145 1.25 -7.05 18.43
CA LYS A 145 1.29 -5.64 18.04
C LYS A 145 0.40 -5.44 16.82
N LYS A 146 -0.66 -4.64 16.98
CA LYS A 146 -1.61 -4.38 15.91
C LYS A 146 -1.07 -3.42 14.85
N ASN A 147 -0.45 -2.32 15.28
CA ASN A 147 0.10 -1.29 14.40
C ASN A 147 1.60 -1.53 14.19
N LEU A 148 1.99 -1.72 12.94
CA LEU A 148 3.33 -2.04 12.51
C LEU A 148 3.83 -0.97 11.54
N CYS A 149 5.15 -0.79 11.46
CA CYS A 149 5.76 0.04 10.44
C CYS A 149 6.15 -0.81 9.23
N GLY A 150 5.96 -0.25 8.03
CA GLY A 150 6.45 -0.80 6.80
C GLY A 150 7.04 0.28 5.90
N TYR A 151 7.98 -0.12 5.06
CA TYR A 151 8.56 0.74 4.03
C TYR A 151 8.62 -0.01 2.71
N VAL A 152 8.15 0.60 1.66
CA VAL A 152 8.23 0.04 0.31
C VAL A 152 9.02 0.96 -0.59
N MET A 153 9.82 0.40 -1.48
CA MET A 153 10.45 1.13 -2.56
C MET A 153 10.46 0.31 -3.85
N LEU A 154 10.22 0.99 -4.95
CA LEU A 154 10.37 0.50 -6.29
C LEU A 154 11.52 1.26 -6.95
N LEU A 155 12.50 0.53 -7.46
CA LEU A 155 13.64 1.10 -8.17
C LEU A 155 13.65 0.56 -9.61
N LYS A 156 14.16 1.36 -10.53
CA LYS A 156 14.31 1.02 -11.94
C LYS A 156 15.78 1.05 -12.32
N LYS A 157 16.23 0.04 -13.06
CA LYS A 157 17.58 0.01 -13.63
C LYS A 157 17.69 1.00 -14.78
N VAL A 158 18.69 1.88 -14.74
CA VAL A 158 18.95 2.91 -15.75
C VAL A 158 20.32 2.78 -16.41
N LYS A 159 21.18 1.90 -15.87
CA LYS A 159 22.51 1.61 -16.41
C LYS A 159 22.78 0.10 -16.40
#